data_31c88cca0e6cf09a0d7b3458e947b22d
#
_entry.id   31c88cca0e6cf09a0d7b3458e947b22d
#
_cell.length_a   1.000
_cell.length_b   1.000
_cell.length_c   1.000
_cell.angle_alpha   90.00
_cell.angle_beta   90.00
_cell.angle_gamma   90.00
#
_symmetry.space_group_name_H-M   'P 1'
#
loop_
_entity.id
_entity.type
_entity.pdbx_description
1 polymer ?
#
loop_
_entity_poly.entity_id
_entity_poly.type
_entity_poly.pdbx_seq_one_letter_code
_entity_poly.pdbx_strand_id
1 'polypeptide(L)'
;MASYEQAIGEICSSPYVIRGRITNEQTFLENFRSVTGADSSMTAIEDSNPDNWPISWSNVTAQYAVIEAREPMEVLRHERNQKLAECDKITLKYMSQNLPMPDEWKTYMQTLRDLPENCTPVLEASADIMAMHGKQLTSASVTWPTKPSSE
;
A
#
# COMPACT_ATOMS: atom_id res chain seq x y z
N MET A 1 1.76 4.66 -3.48
CA MET A 1 2.25 4.55 -4.89
C MET A 1 3.51 3.72 -4.87
N ALA A 2 3.53 2.64 -5.65
CA ALA A 2 4.75 1.88 -5.83
C ALA A 2 5.90 2.82 -6.23
N SER A 3 7.04 2.71 -5.60
CA SER A 3 8.24 3.45 -5.95
C SER A 3 9.47 2.55 -5.90
N TYR A 4 10.51 2.92 -6.62
CA TYR A 4 11.75 2.16 -6.61
C TYR A 4 12.44 2.25 -5.23
N GLU A 5 12.31 3.39 -4.54
CA GLU A 5 12.82 3.56 -3.19
C GLU A 5 12.13 2.59 -2.20
N GLN A 6 10.81 2.39 -2.35
CA GLN A 6 10.08 1.39 -1.57
C GLN A 6 10.57 -0.03 -1.89
N ALA A 7 10.75 -0.35 -3.18
CA ALA A 7 11.27 -1.66 -3.59
C ALA A 7 12.66 -1.92 -3.01
N ILE A 8 13.55 -0.92 -3.03
CA ILE A 8 14.86 -1.00 -2.41
C ILE A 8 14.74 -1.26 -0.90
N GLY A 9 13.87 -0.52 -0.20
CA GLY A 9 13.65 -0.68 1.23
C GLY A 9 13.14 -2.07 1.63
N GLU A 10 12.39 -2.75 0.75
CA GLU A 10 11.87 -4.08 1.02
C GLU A 10 12.90 -5.21 0.77
N ILE A 11 13.89 -5.00 -0.13
CA ILE A 11 14.86 -6.05 -0.49
C ILE A 11 16.26 -5.82 0.07
N CYS A 12 16.62 -4.58 0.40
CA CYS A 12 17.95 -4.24 0.91
C CYS A 12 17.94 -4.31 2.45
N SER A 13 18.50 -5.35 3.00
CA SER A 13 18.66 -5.53 4.46
C SER A 13 19.92 -4.87 5.03
N SER A 14 20.88 -4.51 4.17
CA SER A 14 22.10 -3.81 4.55
C SER A 14 21.90 -2.31 4.60
N PRO A 15 22.66 -1.55 5.39
CA PRO A 15 22.58 -0.09 5.40
C PRO A 15 22.88 0.51 4.02
N TYR A 16 22.12 1.51 3.64
CA TYR A 16 22.28 2.22 2.36
C TYR A 16 21.86 3.69 2.46
N VAL A 17 22.23 4.48 1.46
CA VAL A 17 21.83 5.88 1.28
C VAL A 17 21.27 6.06 -0.13
N ILE A 18 20.21 6.84 -0.23
CA ILE A 18 19.64 7.30 -1.51
C ILE A 18 19.75 8.84 -1.54
N ARG A 19 20.48 9.38 -2.54
CA ARG A 19 20.80 10.81 -2.65
C ARG A 19 19.88 11.58 -3.58
N GLY A 20 18.89 10.94 -4.18
CA GLY A 20 17.95 11.57 -5.11
C GLY A 20 16.85 10.58 -5.51
N ARG A 21 15.91 11.04 -6.34
CA ARG A 21 14.81 10.21 -6.80
C ARG A 21 15.31 9.16 -7.79
N ILE A 22 14.85 7.92 -7.63
CA ILE A 22 15.14 6.80 -8.53
C ILE A 22 13.94 6.61 -9.45
N THR A 23 14.18 6.68 -10.76
CA THR A 23 13.15 6.53 -11.80
C THR A 23 13.51 5.51 -12.88
N ASN A 24 14.78 5.14 -12.98
CA ASN A 24 15.33 4.21 -13.95
C ASN A 24 16.70 3.70 -13.46
N GLU A 25 17.33 2.79 -14.23
CA GLU A 25 18.64 2.23 -13.91
C GLU A 25 19.74 3.29 -13.77
N GLN A 26 19.76 4.28 -14.66
CA GLN A 26 20.75 5.34 -14.61
C GLN A 26 20.67 6.12 -13.28
N THR A 27 19.48 6.54 -12.89
CA THR A 27 19.28 7.26 -11.62
C THR A 27 19.48 6.35 -10.39
N PHE A 28 19.30 5.04 -10.51
CA PHE A 28 19.68 4.09 -9.47
C PHE A 28 21.19 4.04 -9.28
N LEU A 29 21.95 3.91 -10.36
CA LEU A 29 23.43 3.91 -10.31
C LEU A 29 24.01 5.24 -9.81
N GLU A 30 23.36 6.36 -10.08
CA GLU A 30 23.78 7.69 -9.63
C GLU A 30 23.48 7.96 -8.15
N ASN A 31 22.34 7.48 -7.65
CA ASN A 31 21.78 7.91 -6.36
C ASN A 31 21.87 6.88 -5.25
N PHE A 32 21.96 5.58 -5.55
CA PHE A 32 22.13 4.55 -4.53
C PHE A 32 23.57 4.41 -4.09
N ARG A 33 23.83 4.21 -2.80
CA ARG A 33 25.13 3.89 -2.23
C ARG A 33 24.94 2.87 -1.13
N SER A 34 25.75 1.81 -1.15
CA SER A 34 25.84 0.87 -0.04
C SER A 34 26.69 1.48 1.07
N VAL A 35 26.34 1.24 2.33
CA VAL A 35 27.11 1.70 3.48
C VAL A 35 27.87 0.51 4.04
N THR A 36 29.21 0.61 4.06
CA THR A 36 30.11 -0.46 4.51
C THR A 36 30.59 -0.30 5.96
N GLY A 37 30.33 0.85 6.57
CA GLY A 37 30.73 1.14 7.94
C GLY A 37 30.63 2.62 8.27
N ALA A 38 31.32 3.03 9.33
CA ALA A 38 31.49 4.43 9.70
C ALA A 38 32.96 4.72 9.97
N ASP A 39 33.39 5.94 9.67
CA ASP A 39 34.73 6.44 9.96
C ASP A 39 34.90 6.82 11.45
N SER A 40 36.07 7.31 11.81
CA SER A 40 36.39 7.75 13.19
C SER A 40 35.54 8.93 13.67
N SER A 41 34.85 9.65 12.74
CA SER A 41 33.94 10.76 13.01
C SER A 41 32.47 10.32 13.01
N MET A 42 32.20 9.01 12.96
CA MET A 42 30.86 8.41 12.86
C MET A 42 30.14 8.77 11.55
N THR A 43 30.88 9.15 10.50
CA THR A 43 30.32 9.42 9.16
C THR A 43 30.26 8.09 8.39
N ALA A 44 29.15 7.86 7.69
CA ALA A 44 28.97 6.65 6.89
C ALA A 44 30.02 6.54 5.77
N ILE A 45 30.65 5.37 5.67
CA ILE A 45 31.55 5.02 4.57
C ILE A 45 30.68 4.43 3.46
N GLU A 46 30.52 5.18 2.36
CA GLU A 46 29.68 4.82 1.22
C GLU A 46 30.50 4.14 0.13
N ASP A 47 29.97 3.04 -0.40
CA ASP A 47 30.49 2.37 -1.59
C ASP A 47 29.68 2.76 -2.81
N SER A 48 30.35 3.38 -3.78
CA SER A 48 29.76 3.81 -5.06
C SER A 48 29.92 2.78 -6.18
N ASN A 49 30.64 1.65 -5.93
CA ASN A 49 30.82 0.62 -6.95
C ASN A 49 29.60 -0.33 -6.97
N PRO A 50 28.82 -0.35 -8.06
CA PRO A 50 27.63 -1.20 -8.17
C PRO A 50 27.93 -2.71 -8.02
N ASP A 51 29.12 -3.16 -8.36
CA ASP A 51 29.51 -4.58 -8.27
C ASP A 51 29.57 -5.07 -6.82
N ASN A 52 29.71 -4.17 -5.86
CA ASN A 52 29.77 -4.46 -4.42
C ASN A 52 28.39 -4.30 -3.73
N TRP A 53 27.39 -3.81 -4.42
CA TRP A 53 26.10 -3.55 -3.79
C TRP A 53 25.33 -4.85 -3.52
N PRO A 54 24.58 -4.93 -2.41
CA PRO A 54 23.81 -6.13 -2.05
C PRO A 54 22.59 -6.35 -2.95
N ILE A 55 22.23 -5.35 -3.77
CA ILE A 55 21.09 -5.39 -4.66
C ILE A 55 21.47 -4.88 -6.07
N SER A 56 20.81 -5.42 -7.08
CA SER A 56 20.96 -4.99 -8.47
C SER A 56 19.69 -4.28 -8.96
N TRP A 57 19.80 -3.54 -10.07
CA TRP A 57 18.63 -2.94 -10.72
C TRP A 57 17.56 -3.99 -11.08
N SER A 58 17.97 -5.18 -11.51
CA SER A 58 17.06 -6.28 -11.81
C SER A 58 16.26 -6.73 -10.58
N ASN A 59 16.90 -6.80 -9.39
CA ASN A 59 16.20 -7.10 -8.16
C ASN A 59 15.18 -5.99 -7.80
N VAL A 60 15.58 -4.73 -7.96
CA VAL A 60 14.73 -3.57 -7.66
C VAL A 60 13.49 -3.55 -8.57
N THR A 61 13.67 -3.77 -9.86
CA THR A 61 12.53 -3.80 -10.82
C THR A 61 11.61 -4.99 -10.60
N ALA A 62 12.15 -6.15 -10.26
CA ALA A 62 11.34 -7.30 -9.91
C ALA A 62 10.48 -7.04 -8.67
N GLN A 63 11.05 -6.45 -7.64
CA GLN A 63 10.32 -6.09 -6.43
C GLN A 63 9.31 -4.97 -6.66
N TYR A 64 9.65 -3.98 -7.50
CA TYR A 64 8.71 -2.93 -7.90
C TYR A 64 7.45 -3.53 -8.55
N ALA A 65 7.62 -4.49 -9.46
CA ALA A 65 6.49 -5.18 -10.08
C ALA A 65 5.60 -5.94 -9.07
N VAL A 66 6.20 -6.54 -8.03
CA VAL A 66 5.46 -7.18 -6.93
C VAL A 66 4.63 -6.15 -6.15
N ILE A 67 5.23 -5.01 -5.82
CA ILE A 67 4.54 -3.92 -5.11
C ILE A 67 3.38 -3.39 -5.96
N GLU A 68 3.63 -3.12 -7.23
CA GLU A 68 2.61 -2.60 -8.16
C GLU A 68 1.44 -3.58 -8.33
N ALA A 69 1.69 -4.88 -8.37
CA ALA A 69 0.66 -5.90 -8.48
C ALA A 69 -0.22 -6.04 -7.22
N ARG A 70 0.32 -5.77 -6.02
CA ARG A 70 -0.44 -5.86 -4.76
C ARG A 70 -1.19 -4.57 -4.39
N GLU A 71 -0.76 -3.43 -4.92
CA GLU A 71 -1.29 -2.10 -4.58
C GLU A 71 -2.83 -1.98 -4.74
N PRO A 72 -3.46 -2.50 -5.82
CA PRO A 72 -4.92 -2.42 -5.96
C PRO A 72 -5.68 -3.10 -4.82
N MET A 73 -5.19 -4.26 -4.38
CA MET A 73 -5.81 -5.00 -3.28
C MET A 73 -5.59 -4.31 -1.93
N GLU A 74 -4.47 -3.63 -1.74
CA GLU A 74 -4.19 -2.82 -0.54
C GLU A 74 -5.16 -1.63 -0.44
N VAL A 75 -5.37 -0.91 -1.55
CA VAL A 75 -6.33 0.20 -1.62
C VAL A 75 -7.75 -0.31 -1.34
N LEU A 76 -8.16 -1.42 -1.97
CA LEU A 76 -9.46 -2.04 -1.71
C LEU A 76 -9.66 -2.35 -0.22
N ARG A 77 -8.68 -3.00 0.40
CA ARG A 77 -8.76 -3.36 1.82
C ARG A 77 -8.80 -2.13 2.73
N HIS A 78 -8.07 -1.08 2.37
CA HIS A 78 -8.09 0.18 3.11
C HIS A 78 -9.49 0.81 3.07
N GLU A 79 -10.07 1.02 1.90
CA GLU A 79 -11.40 1.59 1.75
C GLU A 79 -12.49 0.72 2.39
N ARG A 80 -12.41 -0.61 2.21
CA ARG A 80 -13.31 -1.55 2.86
C ARG A 80 -13.25 -1.44 4.39
N ASN A 81 -12.05 -1.34 4.96
CA ASN A 81 -11.87 -1.24 6.40
C ASN A 81 -12.46 0.07 6.95
N GLN A 82 -12.37 1.19 6.20
CA GLN A 82 -13.03 2.44 6.56
C GLN A 82 -14.56 2.26 6.64
N LYS A 83 -15.17 1.58 5.64
CA LYS A 83 -16.61 1.30 5.64
C LYS A 83 -17.03 0.38 6.78
N LEU A 84 -16.22 -0.62 7.14
CA LEU A 84 -16.46 -1.48 8.29
C LEU A 84 -16.35 -0.72 9.61
N ALA A 85 -15.38 0.18 9.77
CA ALA A 85 -15.25 1.03 10.96
C ALA A 85 -16.47 1.96 11.16
N GLU A 86 -17.10 2.42 10.06
CA GLU A 86 -18.37 3.14 10.17
C GLU A 86 -19.51 2.27 10.74
N CYS A 87 -19.48 0.95 10.45
CA CYS A 87 -20.48 0.01 10.95
C CYS A 87 -20.35 -0.25 12.45
N ASP A 88 -19.17 -0.02 13.04
CA ASP A 88 -18.94 -0.26 14.49
C ASP A 88 -19.84 0.64 15.34
N LYS A 89 -20.11 1.89 14.90
CA LYS A 89 -21.03 2.82 15.56
C LYS A 89 -22.46 2.27 15.58
N ILE A 90 -22.89 1.66 14.49
CA ILE A 90 -24.21 1.04 14.38
C ILE A 90 -24.28 -0.19 15.27
N THR A 91 -23.25 -1.03 15.26
CA THR A 91 -23.15 -2.20 16.13
C THR A 91 -23.29 -1.80 17.61
N LEU A 92 -22.53 -0.78 18.04
CA LEU A 92 -22.59 -0.25 19.40
C LEU A 92 -23.98 0.32 19.75
N LYS A 93 -24.66 0.99 18.81
CA LYS A 93 -26.03 1.50 19.01
C LYS A 93 -26.99 0.36 19.37
N TYR A 94 -27.01 -0.71 18.57
CA TYR A 94 -27.88 -1.85 18.83
C TYR A 94 -27.49 -2.63 20.10
N MET A 95 -26.22 -2.82 20.35
CA MET A 95 -25.72 -3.47 21.57
C MET A 95 -26.08 -2.68 22.83
N SER A 96 -25.92 -1.36 22.83
CA SER A 96 -26.24 -0.51 24.00
C SER A 96 -27.73 -0.50 24.35
N GLN A 97 -28.59 -0.74 23.37
CA GLN A 97 -30.03 -0.81 23.54
C GLN A 97 -30.53 -2.25 23.78
N ASN A 98 -29.62 -3.24 23.83
CA ASN A 98 -29.95 -4.66 23.90
C ASN A 98 -30.92 -5.10 22.80
N LEU A 99 -30.79 -4.53 21.59
CA LEU A 99 -31.60 -4.84 20.42
C LEU A 99 -30.80 -5.73 19.45
N PRO A 100 -31.45 -6.66 18.74
CA PRO A 100 -30.81 -7.42 17.71
C PRO A 100 -30.48 -6.50 16.52
N MET A 101 -29.27 -6.67 15.97
CA MET A 101 -28.88 -5.95 14.75
C MET A 101 -29.76 -6.41 13.57
N PRO A 102 -30.28 -5.48 12.74
CA PRO A 102 -31.04 -5.81 11.55
C PRO A 102 -30.22 -6.65 10.55
N ASP A 103 -30.88 -7.58 9.87
CA ASP A 103 -30.22 -8.51 8.94
C ASP A 103 -29.60 -7.80 7.73
N GLU A 104 -30.15 -6.67 7.31
CA GLU A 104 -29.60 -5.81 6.25
C GLU A 104 -28.18 -5.33 6.60
N TRP A 105 -27.95 -4.92 7.86
CA TRP A 105 -26.63 -4.49 8.32
C TRP A 105 -25.67 -5.67 8.44
N LYS A 106 -26.15 -6.84 8.89
CA LYS A 106 -25.32 -8.06 8.93
C LYS A 106 -24.88 -8.45 7.52
N THR A 107 -25.83 -8.44 6.57
CA THR A 107 -25.57 -8.76 5.16
C THR A 107 -24.57 -7.78 4.55
N TYR A 108 -24.78 -6.46 4.76
CA TYR A 108 -23.87 -5.42 4.29
C TYR A 108 -22.43 -5.63 4.79
N MET A 109 -22.27 -5.82 6.09
CA MET A 109 -20.95 -6.06 6.68
C MET A 109 -20.31 -7.36 6.18
N GLN A 110 -21.10 -8.42 5.98
CA GLN A 110 -20.58 -9.67 5.44
C GLN A 110 -20.14 -9.51 4.00
N THR A 111 -20.96 -8.86 3.16
CA THR A 111 -20.58 -8.54 1.77
C THR A 111 -19.28 -7.72 1.69
N LEU A 112 -19.09 -6.74 2.60
CA LEU A 112 -17.83 -5.99 2.68
C LEU A 112 -16.64 -6.90 3.03
N ARG A 113 -16.81 -7.87 3.96
CA ARG A 113 -15.73 -8.79 4.34
C ARG A 113 -15.31 -9.70 3.19
N ASP A 114 -16.29 -10.14 2.42
CA ASP A 114 -16.10 -11.09 1.30
C ASP A 114 -15.61 -10.39 0.01
N LEU A 115 -15.68 -9.04 -0.03
CA LEU A 115 -15.34 -8.26 -1.23
C LEU A 115 -13.96 -8.56 -1.80
N PRO A 116 -12.87 -8.70 -0.99
CA PRO A 116 -11.54 -8.98 -1.53
C PRO A 116 -11.42 -10.33 -2.25
N GLU A 117 -12.28 -11.28 -1.95
CA GLU A 117 -12.28 -12.61 -2.57
C GLU A 117 -13.14 -12.64 -3.85
N ASN A 118 -14.03 -11.66 -4.00
CA ASN A 118 -15.04 -11.63 -5.06
C ASN A 118 -14.78 -10.58 -6.14
N CYS A 119 -13.67 -9.87 -6.12
CA CYS A 119 -13.34 -8.89 -7.14
C CYS A 119 -11.85 -8.86 -7.48
N THR A 120 -11.53 -8.33 -8.66
CA THR A 120 -10.17 -8.06 -9.11
C THR A 120 -10.02 -6.54 -9.24
N PRO A 121 -9.53 -5.85 -8.19
CA PRO A 121 -9.46 -4.41 -8.17
C PRO A 121 -8.46 -3.88 -9.20
N VAL A 122 -8.81 -2.78 -9.85
CA VAL A 122 -7.96 -2.04 -10.80
C VAL A 122 -7.92 -0.59 -10.36
N LEU A 123 -6.74 0.01 -10.40
CA LEU A 123 -6.50 1.40 -10.02
C LEU A 123 -6.43 2.31 -11.24
N GLU A 124 -6.95 3.52 -11.05
CA GLU A 124 -6.76 4.65 -11.95
C GLU A 124 -6.27 5.88 -11.17
N ALA A 125 -5.76 6.89 -11.87
CA ALA A 125 -5.35 8.13 -11.23
C ALA A 125 -6.57 8.82 -10.59
N SER A 126 -6.41 9.31 -9.37
CA SER A 126 -7.44 10.07 -8.65
C SER A 126 -7.13 11.56 -8.66
N ALA A 127 -8.18 12.37 -8.83
CA ALA A 127 -8.10 13.81 -8.60
C ALA A 127 -8.23 14.18 -7.10
N ASP A 128 -8.64 13.24 -6.26
CA ASP A 128 -8.74 13.44 -4.83
C ASP A 128 -7.35 13.41 -4.19
N ILE A 129 -6.95 14.52 -3.58
CA ILE A 129 -5.67 14.66 -2.87
C ILE A 129 -5.58 13.76 -1.63
N MET A 130 -6.71 13.28 -1.11
CA MET A 130 -6.77 12.36 0.02
C MET A 130 -6.77 10.89 -0.40
N ALA A 131 -6.83 10.62 -1.71
CA ALA A 131 -6.78 9.26 -2.22
C ALA A 131 -5.46 8.59 -1.86
N MET A 132 -5.54 7.34 -1.41
CA MET A 132 -4.36 6.55 -1.08
C MET A 132 -3.44 6.48 -2.30
N HIS A 133 -2.20 6.94 -2.15
CA HIS A 133 -1.21 7.00 -3.24
C HIS A 133 -1.61 7.83 -4.48
N GLY A 134 -2.61 8.73 -4.36
CA GLY A 134 -3.12 9.49 -5.51
C GLY A 134 -3.83 8.63 -6.56
N LYS A 135 -4.33 7.46 -6.15
CA LYS A 135 -5.04 6.50 -6.99
C LYS A 135 -6.40 6.15 -6.36
N GLN A 136 -7.33 5.75 -7.20
CA GLN A 136 -8.67 5.26 -6.79
C GLN A 136 -9.00 3.97 -7.51
N LEU A 137 -9.89 3.19 -6.93
CA LEU A 137 -10.44 1.99 -7.56
C LEU A 137 -11.36 2.37 -8.71
N THR A 138 -11.23 1.70 -9.86
CA THR A 138 -12.17 1.90 -10.96
C THR A 138 -13.53 1.34 -10.58
N SER A 139 -14.61 2.07 -10.89
CA SER A 139 -15.98 1.64 -10.62
C SER A 139 -16.38 0.34 -11.34
N ALA A 140 -15.68 0.01 -12.43
CA ALA A 140 -15.89 -1.23 -13.18
C ALA A 140 -15.26 -2.45 -12.48
N SER A 141 -14.22 -2.26 -11.65
CA SER A 141 -13.49 -3.36 -11.01
C SER A 141 -14.04 -3.73 -9.63
N VAL A 142 -14.75 -2.82 -8.97
CA VAL A 142 -15.26 -3.03 -7.62
C VAL A 142 -16.70 -2.54 -7.52
N THR A 143 -17.62 -3.45 -7.21
CA THR A 143 -19.02 -3.11 -6.91
C THR A 143 -19.21 -3.06 -5.40
N TRP A 144 -19.29 -1.86 -4.85
CA TRP A 144 -19.55 -1.67 -3.43
C TRP A 144 -21.00 -2.02 -3.06
N PRO A 145 -21.23 -2.76 -1.95
CA PRO A 145 -22.60 -3.00 -1.50
C PRO A 145 -23.26 -1.69 -1.06
N THR A 146 -24.57 -1.61 -1.25
CA THR A 146 -25.37 -0.46 -0.83
C THR A 146 -25.50 -0.44 0.68
N LYS A 147 -25.06 0.66 1.31
CA LYS A 147 -25.20 0.86 2.75
C LYS A 147 -26.68 0.94 3.13
N PRO A 148 -27.16 0.16 4.12
CA PRO A 148 -28.53 0.30 4.62
C PRO A 148 -28.80 1.69 5.19
N SER A 149 -30.04 2.17 5.06
CA SER A 149 -30.46 3.42 5.72
C SER A 149 -30.46 3.24 7.23
N SER A 150 -29.82 4.18 7.94
CA SER A 150 -29.94 4.25 9.40
C SER A 150 -31.25 4.97 9.74
N GLU A 151 -32.28 4.22 10.04
CA GLU A 151 -33.46 4.77 10.76
C GLU A 151 -33.17 4.91 12.25
#